data_a3a321908115e669f2419a5716e5caca
#
_entry.id   a3a321908115e669f2419a5716e5caca
#
_cell.length_a   1.000
_cell.length_b   1.000
_cell.length_c   1.000
_cell.angle_alpha   90.00
_cell.angle_beta   90.00
_cell.angle_gamma   90.00
#
_symmetry.space_group_name_H-M   'P 1'
#
loop_
_entity.id
_entity.type
_entity.pdbx_description
1 polymer ?
#
loop_
_entity_poly.entity_id
_entity_poly.type
_entity_poly.pdbx_seq_one_letter_code
_entity_poly.pdbx_strand_id
1 'polypeptide(L)'
;PVLDQEAARPVDGLSASRLVLPLLASAPLWGFAAAASIDQPARRFRPPDQALCVGNGVALTGNNLVFRSWNATTGAPLQGPTSPQDFFNVSGDMSDPVCIYDAADTKRFYLMIFAYADSPIKKSEFLVAVSRTSDPADGWLGPYVVRNDGLDAEGNALPGLEGCKRAGRNDEAPPPAGCLGDYPSVGMDKHSLISAFNLFGDGYAGVLVLALSKADLVSGAHARPAVAAYSNWPPDLSYTIHPTTTQAGTPHDEARGGTLWIASTGP
;
A
#
# COMPACT_ATOMS: atom_id res chain seq x y z
N PRO A 1 16.70 2.48 35.96
CA PRO A 1 18.01 2.69 35.42
C PRO A 1 17.91 3.75 34.34
N VAL A 2 18.65 4.83 34.63
CA VAL A 2 18.77 6.03 33.80
C VAL A 2 19.67 5.62 32.63
N LEU A 3 19.22 5.83 31.40
CA LEU A 3 20.09 5.71 30.21
C LEU A 3 20.94 6.98 30.14
N ASP A 4 22.23 6.82 30.33
CA ASP A 4 23.21 7.87 30.08
C ASP A 4 23.17 8.27 28.61
N GLN A 5 22.81 9.53 28.35
CA GLN A 5 23.01 10.17 27.06
C GLN A 5 24.51 10.48 26.92
N GLU A 6 25.22 9.66 26.18
CA GLU A 6 26.57 9.99 25.76
C GLU A 6 26.48 11.09 24.68
N ALA A 7 26.87 12.28 25.07
CA ALA A 7 26.91 13.44 24.21
C ALA A 7 27.90 13.23 23.06
N ALA A 8 27.39 13.27 21.82
CA ALA A 8 28.22 13.24 20.62
C ALA A 8 29.24 14.40 20.66
N ARG A 9 30.52 14.08 20.54
CA ARG A 9 31.58 15.06 20.43
C ARG A 9 31.48 15.84 19.13
N PRO A 10 31.66 17.17 19.15
CA PRO A 10 31.71 17.95 17.92
C PRO A 10 32.89 17.52 17.07
N VAL A 11 32.68 17.28 15.80
CA VAL A 11 33.74 17.12 14.81
C VAL A 11 34.19 18.52 14.44
N ASP A 12 35.32 18.94 15.01
CA ASP A 12 35.96 20.22 14.65
C ASP A 12 36.47 20.13 13.20
N GLY A 13 36.04 21.06 12.38
CA GLY A 13 36.66 21.30 11.08
C GLY A 13 35.82 21.50 9.86
N LEU A 14 34.48 21.54 9.96
CA LEU A 14 33.63 21.96 8.85
C LEU A 14 33.10 23.36 9.12
N SER A 15 33.72 24.37 8.49
CA SER A 15 33.15 25.70 8.37
C SER A 15 31.76 25.58 7.74
N ALA A 16 30.74 25.68 8.57
CA ALA A 16 29.37 25.80 8.11
C ALA A 16 29.22 27.15 7.40
N SER A 17 29.45 27.16 6.10
CA SER A 17 28.93 28.23 5.26
C SER A 17 27.42 28.24 5.48
N ARG A 18 26.93 29.20 6.27
CA ARG A 18 25.52 29.48 6.37
C ARG A 18 25.05 29.82 4.96
N LEU A 19 24.49 28.85 4.25
CA LEU A 19 23.61 29.11 3.14
C LEU A 19 22.39 29.83 3.75
N VAL A 20 22.46 31.13 3.82
CA VAL A 20 21.27 31.95 4.00
C VAL A 20 20.53 31.85 2.68
N LEU A 21 19.76 30.79 2.51
CA LEU A 21 18.72 30.81 1.51
C LEU A 21 17.84 32.01 1.84
N PRO A 22 17.67 32.97 0.91
CA PRO A 22 16.69 34.02 1.12
C PRO A 22 15.39 33.27 1.45
N LEU A 23 14.76 33.60 2.56
CA LEU A 23 13.38 33.25 2.81
C LEU A 23 12.61 33.86 1.62
N LEU A 24 12.47 33.07 0.56
CA LEU A 24 11.46 33.34 -0.43
C LEU A 24 10.19 33.45 0.40
N ALA A 25 9.59 34.65 0.40
CA ALA A 25 8.32 34.87 1.04
C ALA A 25 7.45 33.68 0.63
N SER A 26 7.21 32.77 1.57
CA SER A 26 6.47 31.55 1.30
C SER A 26 5.15 32.00 0.73
N ALA A 27 4.92 31.77 -0.55
CA ALA A 27 3.57 31.83 -1.07
C ALA A 27 2.73 31.01 -0.08
N PRO A 28 1.58 31.51 0.37
CA PRO A 28 0.79 30.80 1.37
C PRO A 28 0.63 29.38 0.87
N LEU A 29 1.04 28.38 1.71
CA LEU A 29 0.82 26.99 1.41
C LEU A 29 -0.68 26.83 1.20
N TRP A 30 -1.03 26.65 -0.07
CA TRP A 30 -2.42 26.46 -0.43
C TRP A 30 -2.82 25.02 -0.12
N GLY A 31 -3.96 24.83 0.52
CA GLY A 31 -4.46 23.52 0.88
C GLY A 31 -5.98 23.49 0.95
N PHE A 32 -6.53 22.31 0.92
CA PHE A 32 -7.96 22.09 1.07
C PHE A 32 -8.24 20.85 1.94
N ALA A 33 -9.41 20.80 2.55
CA ALA A 33 -9.85 19.64 3.30
C ALA A 33 -10.15 18.49 2.33
N ALA A 34 -9.44 17.40 2.47
CA ALA A 34 -9.62 16.18 1.67
C ALA A 34 -10.72 15.28 2.26
N ALA A 35 -10.88 14.08 1.71
CA ALA A 35 -11.84 13.09 2.20
C ALA A 35 -11.62 12.80 3.70
N ALA A 36 -12.69 12.83 4.46
CA ALA A 36 -12.68 12.58 5.89
C ALA A 36 -13.73 11.52 6.27
N SER A 37 -13.54 10.85 7.39
CA SER A 37 -14.50 9.84 7.88
C SER A 37 -15.91 10.41 8.14
N ILE A 38 -16.02 11.73 8.33
CA ILE A 38 -17.31 12.42 8.48
C ILE A 38 -18.12 12.43 7.18
N ASP A 39 -17.51 12.22 6.02
CA ASP A 39 -18.20 12.06 4.73
C ASP A 39 -19.04 10.77 4.69
N GLN A 40 -18.80 9.86 5.64
CA GLN A 40 -19.59 8.64 5.87
C GLN A 40 -20.11 8.60 7.32
N PRO A 41 -21.11 9.40 7.69
CA PRO A 41 -21.54 9.59 9.08
C PRO A 41 -22.10 8.33 9.74
N ALA A 42 -22.53 7.34 8.98
CA ALA A 42 -23.07 6.08 9.50
C ALA A 42 -22.03 5.14 10.09
N ARG A 43 -20.76 5.33 9.76
CA ARG A 43 -19.62 4.54 10.27
C ARG A 43 -18.48 5.45 10.68
N ARG A 44 -17.86 5.15 11.82
CA ARG A 44 -16.61 5.81 12.26
C ARG A 44 -15.57 4.75 12.47
N PHE A 45 -14.54 4.78 11.64
CA PHE A 45 -13.36 3.93 11.79
C PHE A 45 -12.22 4.72 12.45
N ARG A 46 -11.46 4.08 13.32
CA ARG A 46 -10.26 4.65 13.95
C ARG A 46 -9.18 3.59 14.04
N PRO A 47 -7.96 3.89 13.57
CA PRO A 47 -7.51 5.13 12.93
C PRO A 47 -8.12 5.32 11.54
N PRO A 48 -8.17 6.54 10.99
CA PRO A 48 -8.55 6.78 9.59
C PRO A 48 -7.32 6.63 8.71
N ASP A 49 -6.95 5.41 8.38
CA ASP A 49 -5.83 5.12 7.49
C ASP A 49 -6.05 5.81 6.14
N GLN A 50 -5.02 6.44 5.60
CA GLN A 50 -5.21 7.41 4.52
C GLN A 50 -4.47 7.01 3.24
N ALA A 51 -5.16 7.16 2.11
CA ALA A 51 -4.58 7.16 0.78
C ALA A 51 -4.52 8.59 0.23
N LEU A 52 -3.41 8.93 -0.40
CA LEU A 52 -3.25 10.18 -1.15
C LEU A 52 -2.28 9.96 -2.31
N CYS A 53 -2.74 10.26 -3.51
CA CYS A 53 -1.87 10.37 -4.67
C CYS A 53 -2.32 11.50 -5.59
N VAL A 54 -1.36 12.09 -6.29
CA VAL A 54 -1.61 13.22 -7.18
C VAL A 54 -0.99 12.97 -8.54
N GLY A 55 -1.75 13.22 -9.59
CA GLY A 55 -1.27 13.10 -10.97
C GLY A 55 -2.23 13.77 -11.93
N ASN A 56 -1.75 14.18 -13.08
CA ASN A 56 -2.56 14.78 -14.15
C ASN A 56 -3.56 15.87 -13.68
N GLY A 57 -3.18 16.68 -12.70
CA GLY A 57 -4.07 17.72 -12.16
C GLY A 57 -5.18 17.22 -11.22
N VAL A 58 -5.21 15.93 -10.90
CA VAL A 58 -6.16 15.31 -10.00
C VAL A 58 -5.46 14.86 -8.72
N ALA A 59 -6.06 15.13 -7.56
CA ALA A 59 -5.73 14.52 -6.29
C ALA A 59 -6.79 13.46 -5.94
N LEU A 60 -6.36 12.22 -5.76
CA LEU A 60 -7.21 11.13 -5.27
C LEU A 60 -6.92 10.93 -3.79
N THR A 61 -7.95 10.99 -2.98
CA THR A 61 -7.86 10.82 -1.53
C THR A 61 -8.81 9.72 -1.07
N GLY A 62 -8.42 9.04 -0.01
CA GLY A 62 -9.25 8.02 0.59
C GLY A 62 -8.95 7.80 2.05
N ASN A 63 -9.84 7.10 2.70
CA ASN A 63 -9.65 6.46 3.99
C ASN A 63 -10.47 5.14 4.01
N ASN A 64 -10.50 4.46 5.14
CA ASN A 64 -11.19 3.16 5.28
C ASN A 64 -12.69 3.21 4.90
N LEU A 65 -13.30 4.39 4.79
CA LEU A 65 -14.74 4.54 4.60
C LEU A 65 -15.13 5.29 3.33
N VAL A 66 -14.22 6.05 2.71
CA VAL A 66 -14.56 6.93 1.60
C VAL A 66 -13.40 7.20 0.67
N PHE A 67 -13.68 7.21 -0.63
CA PHE A 67 -12.80 7.69 -1.69
C PHE A 67 -13.38 8.94 -2.34
N ARG A 68 -12.50 9.85 -2.73
CA ARG A 68 -12.89 11.09 -3.41
C ARG A 68 -11.75 11.63 -4.27
N SER A 69 -12.11 12.24 -5.41
CA SER A 69 -11.15 12.94 -6.24
C SER A 69 -11.42 14.45 -6.27
N TRP A 70 -10.36 15.20 -6.48
CA TRP A 70 -10.32 16.64 -6.41
C TRP A 70 -9.49 17.23 -7.54
N ASN A 71 -9.85 18.42 -8.00
CA ASN A 71 -8.92 19.21 -8.80
C ASN A 71 -7.73 19.61 -7.91
N ALA A 72 -6.53 19.14 -8.27
CA ALA A 72 -5.34 19.35 -7.47
C ALA A 72 -4.89 20.82 -7.38
N THR A 73 -5.35 21.67 -8.31
CA THR A 73 -5.03 23.10 -8.33
C THR A 73 -6.03 23.93 -7.55
N THR A 74 -7.32 23.62 -7.66
CA THR A 74 -8.38 24.45 -7.07
C THR A 74 -8.97 23.89 -5.79
N GLY A 75 -8.76 22.59 -5.49
CA GLY A 75 -9.41 21.90 -4.40
C GLY A 75 -10.90 21.62 -4.62
N ALA A 76 -11.42 21.91 -5.82
CA ALA A 76 -12.79 21.60 -6.13
C ALA A 76 -13.01 20.08 -6.21
N PRO A 77 -14.08 19.54 -5.62
CA PRO A 77 -14.41 18.13 -5.75
C PRO A 77 -14.73 17.78 -7.19
N LEU A 78 -14.21 16.62 -7.66
CA LEU A 78 -14.49 16.08 -8.99
C LEU A 78 -15.44 14.90 -8.90
N GLN A 79 -15.13 13.91 -8.05
CA GLN A 79 -15.95 12.70 -7.88
C GLN A 79 -16.02 12.28 -6.41
N GLY A 80 -17.05 11.49 -6.10
CA GLY A 80 -17.30 10.99 -4.76
C GLY A 80 -18.07 11.97 -3.87
N PRO A 81 -18.23 11.67 -2.57
CA PRO A 81 -17.67 10.54 -1.84
C PRO A 81 -18.29 9.20 -2.25
N THR A 82 -17.45 8.16 -2.33
CA THR A 82 -17.86 6.79 -2.66
C THR A 82 -17.30 5.84 -1.61
N SER A 83 -18.09 4.92 -1.08
CA SER A 83 -17.56 3.92 -0.15
C SER A 83 -16.59 2.96 -0.86
N PRO A 84 -15.61 2.36 -0.17
CA PRO A 84 -14.78 1.32 -0.77
C PRO A 84 -15.60 0.15 -1.30
N GLN A 85 -16.66 -0.25 -0.59
CA GLN A 85 -17.56 -1.32 -0.99
C GLN A 85 -18.24 -1.02 -2.33
N ASP A 86 -18.76 0.20 -2.49
CA ASP A 86 -19.41 0.62 -3.75
C ASP A 86 -18.37 0.79 -4.87
N PHE A 87 -17.19 1.35 -4.54
CA PHE A 87 -16.13 1.57 -5.51
C PHE A 87 -15.60 0.26 -6.11
N PHE A 88 -15.30 -0.72 -5.25
CA PHE A 88 -14.79 -2.02 -5.69
C PHE A 88 -15.90 -3.02 -6.04
N ASN A 89 -17.17 -2.69 -5.77
CA ASN A 89 -18.30 -3.60 -5.90
C ASN A 89 -18.09 -4.94 -5.17
N VAL A 90 -17.59 -4.87 -3.94
CA VAL A 90 -17.25 -6.01 -3.07
C VAL A 90 -17.85 -5.76 -1.70
N SER A 91 -18.47 -6.79 -1.11
CA SER A 91 -18.95 -6.75 0.27
C SER A 91 -17.84 -7.13 1.26
N GLY A 92 -17.97 -6.69 2.50
CA GLY A 92 -17.07 -7.03 3.59
C GLY A 92 -16.40 -5.80 4.18
N ASP A 93 -15.58 -6.03 5.18
CA ASP A 93 -14.79 -4.99 5.81
C ASP A 93 -13.51 -4.74 5.01
N MET A 94 -13.13 -3.47 4.93
CA MET A 94 -11.97 -3.01 4.18
C MET A 94 -11.20 -2.01 5.01
N SER A 95 -9.87 -2.02 4.90
CA SER A 95 -8.99 -1.11 5.63
C SER A 95 -7.74 -0.78 4.82
N ASP A 96 -7.01 0.22 5.30
CA ASP A 96 -5.69 0.63 4.84
C ASP A 96 -5.63 0.86 3.33
N PRO A 97 -6.39 1.83 2.82
CA PRO A 97 -6.31 2.18 1.43
C PRO A 97 -4.94 2.78 1.10
N VAL A 98 -4.42 2.44 -0.05
CA VAL A 98 -3.21 3.04 -0.61
C VAL A 98 -3.44 3.44 -2.04
N CYS A 99 -2.80 4.51 -2.49
CA CYS A 99 -2.86 4.89 -3.88
C CYS A 99 -1.51 5.41 -4.39
N ILE A 100 -1.29 5.23 -5.69
CA ILE A 100 -0.10 5.72 -6.37
C ILE A 100 -0.46 6.14 -7.79
N TYR A 101 0.16 7.21 -8.29
CA TYR A 101 0.08 7.62 -9.69
C TYR A 101 1.39 7.31 -10.39
N ASP A 102 1.34 6.53 -11.44
CA ASP A 102 2.49 6.20 -12.26
C ASP A 102 2.78 7.33 -13.26
N ALA A 103 3.54 8.31 -12.80
CA ALA A 103 3.91 9.45 -13.64
C ALA A 103 4.97 9.12 -14.70
N ALA A 104 5.69 8.02 -14.54
CA ALA A 104 6.82 7.69 -15.40
C ALA A 104 6.38 6.94 -16.67
N ASP A 105 5.50 5.95 -16.52
CA ASP A 105 5.19 4.97 -17.57
C ASP A 105 3.71 5.02 -17.99
N THR A 106 2.82 4.39 -17.22
CA THR A 106 1.42 4.16 -17.66
C THR A 106 0.54 5.41 -17.59
N LYS A 107 0.94 6.44 -16.86
CA LYS A 107 0.14 7.64 -16.59
C LYS A 107 -1.24 7.30 -16.00
N ARG A 108 -1.28 6.33 -15.08
CA ARG A 108 -2.51 5.81 -14.47
C ARG A 108 -2.48 5.96 -12.95
N PHE A 109 -3.65 6.07 -12.37
CA PHE A 109 -3.87 5.92 -10.95
C PHE A 109 -4.07 4.45 -10.62
N TYR A 110 -3.45 3.99 -9.53
CA TYR A 110 -3.65 2.69 -8.92
C TYR A 110 -4.20 2.94 -7.53
N LEU A 111 -5.41 2.47 -7.26
CA LEU A 111 -6.08 2.55 -5.97
C LEU A 111 -6.28 1.16 -5.43
N MET A 112 -5.87 0.95 -4.21
CA MET A 112 -5.82 -0.37 -3.59
C MET A 112 -6.33 -0.29 -2.15
N ILE A 113 -6.85 -1.42 -1.67
CA ILE A 113 -7.29 -1.60 -0.29
C ILE A 113 -7.24 -3.08 0.06
N PHE A 114 -6.99 -3.45 1.31
CA PHE A 114 -7.21 -4.83 1.68
C PHE A 114 -8.63 -5.05 2.20
N ALA A 115 -9.20 -6.20 1.84
CA ALA A 115 -10.50 -6.65 2.26
C ALA A 115 -10.35 -7.89 3.14
N TYR A 116 -11.12 -7.95 4.22
CA TYR A 116 -11.09 -9.07 5.15
C TYR A 116 -12.51 -9.42 5.61
N ALA A 117 -12.69 -10.65 6.08
CA ALA A 117 -13.93 -11.08 6.69
C ALA A 117 -13.71 -11.28 8.19
N ASP A 118 -14.60 -10.71 8.98
CA ASP A 118 -14.54 -10.78 10.44
C ASP A 118 -14.71 -12.19 11.02
N SER A 119 -14.13 -12.32 12.14
CA SER A 119 -14.03 -13.37 13.14
C SER A 119 -14.78 -14.69 12.90
N PRO A 120 -14.05 -15.78 12.76
CA PRO A 120 -12.62 -15.85 12.57
C PRO A 120 -12.21 -15.35 11.19
N ILE A 121 -11.04 -14.72 11.05
CA ILE A 121 -10.56 -14.23 9.76
C ILE A 121 -10.59 -15.37 8.75
N LYS A 122 -11.53 -15.29 7.83
CA LYS A 122 -11.79 -16.35 6.85
C LYS A 122 -11.15 -16.06 5.51
N LYS A 123 -10.79 -14.81 5.27
CA LYS A 123 -10.33 -14.34 3.98
C LYS A 123 -9.56 -13.03 4.16
N SER A 124 -8.42 -12.92 3.53
CA SER A 124 -7.68 -11.68 3.39
C SER A 124 -7.30 -11.53 1.92
N GLU A 125 -7.75 -10.44 1.30
CA GLU A 125 -7.58 -10.17 -0.11
C GLU A 125 -7.13 -8.72 -0.32
N PHE A 126 -6.28 -8.52 -1.28
CA PHE A 126 -5.86 -7.22 -1.75
C PHE A 126 -6.61 -6.88 -3.03
N LEU A 127 -7.37 -5.79 -3.01
CA LEU A 127 -8.14 -5.30 -4.13
C LEU A 127 -7.35 -4.21 -4.84
N VAL A 128 -7.21 -4.33 -6.14
CA VAL A 128 -6.48 -3.35 -6.97
C VAL A 128 -7.39 -2.84 -8.07
N ALA A 129 -7.51 -1.54 -8.20
CA ALA A 129 -8.15 -0.88 -9.33
C ALA A 129 -7.17 0.05 -10.04
N VAL A 130 -7.25 0.11 -11.36
CA VAL A 130 -6.39 0.96 -12.19
C VAL A 130 -7.26 1.86 -13.05
N SER A 131 -6.98 3.17 -13.07
CA SER A 131 -7.75 4.09 -13.91
C SER A 131 -7.61 3.75 -15.40
N ARG A 132 -8.69 3.91 -16.17
CA ARG A 132 -8.69 3.59 -17.61
C ARG A 132 -7.80 4.51 -18.43
N THR A 133 -7.65 5.74 -17.96
CA THR A 133 -6.79 6.77 -18.57
C THR A 133 -6.01 7.48 -17.46
N SER A 134 -5.32 8.55 -17.80
CA SER A 134 -4.68 9.44 -16.83
C SER A 134 -5.70 10.29 -16.02
N ASP A 135 -6.97 10.26 -16.41
CA ASP A 135 -8.08 10.86 -15.65
C ASP A 135 -8.91 9.74 -15.00
N PRO A 136 -9.00 9.67 -13.67
CA PRO A 136 -9.80 8.68 -12.98
C PRO A 136 -11.31 8.84 -13.23
N ALA A 137 -11.76 9.95 -13.77
CA ALA A 137 -13.15 10.18 -14.16
C ALA A 137 -13.59 9.31 -15.36
N ASP A 138 -12.66 8.86 -16.19
CA ASP A 138 -12.91 7.97 -17.31
C ASP A 138 -13.21 6.51 -16.88
N GLY A 139 -13.20 6.26 -15.58
CA GLY A 139 -13.51 4.96 -14.99
C GLY A 139 -12.27 4.12 -14.69
N TRP A 140 -12.54 2.91 -14.23
CA TRP A 140 -11.55 2.03 -13.65
C TRP A 140 -11.58 0.63 -14.29
N LEU A 141 -10.45 -0.04 -14.26
CA LEU A 141 -10.26 -1.46 -14.55
C LEU A 141 -10.15 -2.20 -13.21
N GLY A 142 -10.62 -3.44 -13.16
CA GLY A 142 -10.67 -4.23 -11.94
C GLY A 142 -12.07 -4.25 -11.31
N PRO A 143 -12.25 -4.62 -10.02
CA PRO A 143 -11.14 -4.94 -9.11
C PRO A 143 -10.39 -6.21 -9.52
N TYR A 144 -9.07 -6.13 -9.43
CA TYR A 144 -8.23 -7.31 -9.45
C TYR A 144 -8.12 -7.79 -8.01
N VAL A 145 -8.55 -9.02 -7.77
CA VAL A 145 -8.57 -9.62 -6.43
C VAL A 145 -7.34 -10.51 -6.30
N VAL A 146 -6.49 -10.21 -5.34
CA VAL A 146 -5.26 -10.94 -5.09
C VAL A 146 -5.26 -11.42 -3.64
N ARG A 147 -5.00 -12.71 -3.43
CA ARG A 147 -4.85 -13.24 -2.07
C ARG A 147 -3.61 -12.67 -1.42
N ASN A 148 -3.74 -12.20 -0.19
CA ASN A 148 -2.65 -11.73 0.64
C ASN A 148 -2.61 -12.40 2.02
N ASP A 149 -3.15 -13.62 2.10
CA ASP A 149 -3.31 -14.40 3.32
C ASP A 149 -2.14 -15.37 3.61
N GLY A 150 -1.08 -15.32 2.79
CA GLY A 150 0.10 -16.17 2.97
C GLY A 150 -0.07 -17.61 2.52
N LEU A 151 -1.14 -17.91 1.77
CA LEU A 151 -1.41 -19.26 1.26
C LEU A 151 -1.27 -19.33 -0.26
N ASP A 152 -0.91 -20.53 -0.76
CA ASP A 152 -0.97 -20.87 -2.17
C ASP A 152 -2.43 -21.15 -2.66
N ALA A 153 -2.58 -21.51 -3.93
CA ALA A 153 -3.88 -21.80 -4.52
C ALA A 153 -4.55 -23.03 -3.90
N GLU A 154 -3.78 -23.95 -3.40
CA GLU A 154 -4.19 -25.21 -2.75
C GLU A 154 -4.52 -25.02 -1.25
N GLY A 155 -4.25 -23.82 -0.72
CA GLY A 155 -4.49 -23.50 0.70
C GLY A 155 -3.36 -23.92 1.64
N ASN A 156 -2.18 -24.24 1.11
CA ASN A 156 -0.99 -24.48 1.91
C ASN A 156 -0.30 -23.16 2.22
N ALA A 157 0.36 -23.09 3.39
CA ALA A 157 1.21 -21.94 3.67
C ALA A 157 2.34 -21.83 2.67
N LEU A 158 2.59 -20.62 2.18
CA LEU A 158 3.76 -20.33 1.36
C LEU A 158 5.04 -20.62 2.15
N PRO A 159 6.11 -21.07 1.48
CA PRO A 159 7.39 -21.35 2.15
C PRO A 159 7.83 -20.18 3.02
N GLY A 160 8.13 -20.45 4.29
CA GLY A 160 8.51 -19.45 5.24
C GLY A 160 7.35 -18.71 5.93
N LEU A 161 6.10 -19.03 5.61
CA LEU A 161 4.89 -18.48 6.24
C LEU A 161 4.05 -19.56 6.92
N GLU A 162 4.70 -20.57 7.50
CA GLU A 162 4.03 -21.70 8.16
C GLU A 162 3.12 -21.24 9.31
N GLY A 163 3.39 -20.08 9.91
CA GLY A 163 2.54 -19.43 10.91
C GLY A 163 1.16 -19.00 10.38
N CYS A 164 0.97 -18.93 9.05
CA CYS A 164 -0.34 -18.68 8.46
C CYS A 164 -1.22 -19.91 8.34
N LYS A 165 -0.65 -21.10 8.49
CA LYS A 165 -1.40 -22.35 8.59
C LYS A 165 -1.81 -22.55 10.05
N ARG A 166 -3.02 -22.14 10.42
CA ARG A 166 -3.52 -22.34 11.78
C ARG A 166 -3.66 -23.82 12.09
N ALA A 167 -3.04 -24.27 13.18
CA ALA A 167 -3.33 -25.57 13.73
C ALA A 167 -4.77 -25.59 14.24
N GLY A 168 -5.58 -26.55 13.76
CA GLY A 168 -6.92 -26.75 14.30
C GLY A 168 -6.86 -26.94 15.81
N ARG A 169 -7.64 -26.18 16.56
CA ARG A 169 -7.93 -26.53 17.95
C ARG A 169 -8.74 -27.81 17.92
N ASN A 170 -8.37 -28.76 18.78
CA ASN A 170 -9.00 -30.07 18.90
C ASN A 170 -10.54 -29.94 18.80
N ASP A 171 -11.15 -30.72 17.89
CA ASP A 171 -12.58 -31.01 17.73
C ASP A 171 -13.50 -29.99 17.05
N GLU A 172 -13.02 -28.86 16.58
CA GLU A 172 -13.80 -27.97 15.71
C GLU A 172 -13.37 -28.12 14.26
N ALA A 173 -14.31 -27.83 13.32
CA ALA A 173 -14.00 -27.76 11.90
C ALA A 173 -12.71 -26.96 11.68
N PRO A 174 -11.83 -27.37 10.77
CA PRO A 174 -10.52 -26.73 10.62
C PRO A 174 -10.72 -25.23 10.54
N PRO A 175 -10.01 -24.44 11.35
CA PRO A 175 -10.13 -23.00 11.33
C PRO A 175 -9.81 -22.50 9.92
N PRO A 176 -10.34 -21.37 9.50
CA PRO A 176 -9.98 -20.79 8.23
C PRO A 176 -8.46 -20.67 8.18
N ALA A 177 -7.88 -21.32 7.19
CA ALA A 177 -6.47 -21.23 6.91
C ALA A 177 -6.17 -19.82 6.39
N GLY A 178 -5.01 -19.29 6.73
CA GLY A 178 -4.52 -18.00 6.25
C GLY A 178 -4.27 -16.96 7.34
N CYS A 179 -3.46 -15.98 7.00
CA CYS A 179 -3.17 -14.80 7.80
C CYS A 179 -4.04 -13.63 7.39
N LEU A 180 -4.12 -12.64 8.26
CA LEU A 180 -4.49 -11.28 7.87
C LEU A 180 -3.27 -10.60 7.23
N GLY A 181 -3.38 -10.20 5.99
CA GLY A 181 -2.39 -9.37 5.31
C GLY A 181 -2.69 -7.91 5.56
N ASP A 182 -2.05 -7.34 6.56
CA ASP A 182 -2.30 -6.03 7.11
C ASP A 182 -1.27 -5.01 6.63
N TYR A 183 -1.62 -3.73 6.70
CA TYR A 183 -0.75 -2.61 6.41
C TYR A 183 -0.10 -2.69 5.01
N PRO A 184 -0.87 -2.66 3.92
CA PRO A 184 -0.34 -2.68 2.57
C PRO A 184 0.56 -1.47 2.33
N SER A 185 1.81 -1.70 1.98
CA SER A 185 2.72 -0.69 1.47
C SER A 185 3.00 -0.95 0.00
N VAL A 186 3.12 0.11 -0.79
CA VAL A 186 3.23 -0.02 -2.24
C VAL A 186 4.40 0.76 -2.81
N GLY A 187 4.97 0.21 -3.87
CA GLY A 187 5.93 0.84 -4.74
C GLY A 187 5.74 0.33 -6.17
N MET A 188 6.49 0.86 -7.09
CA MET A 188 6.47 0.39 -8.46
C MET A 188 7.81 0.60 -9.16
N ASP A 189 8.07 -0.29 -10.11
CA ASP A 189 9.10 -0.10 -11.10
C ASP A 189 8.47 0.07 -12.49
N LYS A 190 9.28 -0.04 -13.54
CA LYS A 190 8.80 0.05 -14.93
C LYS A 190 7.77 -1.04 -15.28
N HIS A 191 7.88 -2.22 -14.71
CA HIS A 191 7.12 -3.40 -15.11
C HIS A 191 6.06 -3.81 -14.10
N SER A 192 6.26 -3.50 -12.82
CA SER A 192 5.50 -4.07 -11.73
C SER A 192 4.93 -3.03 -10.78
N LEU A 193 3.72 -3.28 -10.31
CA LEU A 193 3.19 -2.75 -9.06
C LEU A 193 3.55 -3.74 -7.96
N ILE A 194 4.20 -3.27 -6.91
CA ILE A 194 4.72 -4.12 -5.84
C ILE A 194 4.06 -3.71 -4.53
N SER A 195 3.56 -4.69 -3.80
CA SER A 195 2.91 -4.50 -2.51
C SER A 195 3.52 -5.40 -1.47
N ALA A 196 3.68 -4.92 -0.26
CA ALA A 196 4.14 -5.70 0.87
C ALA A 196 3.13 -5.60 2.02
N PHE A 197 2.99 -6.69 2.78
CA PHE A 197 2.02 -6.85 3.86
C PHE A 197 2.68 -7.47 5.07
N ASN A 198 2.32 -6.99 6.24
CA ASN A 198 2.59 -7.71 7.49
C ASN A 198 1.54 -8.80 7.66
N LEU A 199 1.96 -10.03 7.91
CA LEU A 199 1.07 -11.16 8.07
C LEU A 199 0.86 -11.50 9.53
N PHE A 200 -0.40 -11.59 9.93
CA PHE A 200 -0.82 -11.94 11.28
C PHE A 200 -1.71 -13.18 11.26
N GLY A 201 -1.21 -14.25 11.88
CA GLY A 201 -1.95 -15.47 12.22
C GLY A 201 -2.34 -15.48 13.70
N ASP A 202 -1.84 -16.46 14.46
CA ASP A 202 -1.93 -16.44 15.94
C ASP A 202 -0.94 -15.44 16.57
N GLY A 203 -0.14 -14.80 15.75
CA GLY A 203 0.85 -13.77 16.04
C GLY A 203 1.43 -13.26 14.72
N TYR A 204 2.50 -12.50 14.79
CA TYR A 204 3.21 -12.08 13.60
C TYR A 204 3.85 -13.28 12.89
N ALA A 205 3.51 -13.48 11.62
CA ALA A 205 3.94 -14.64 10.83
C ALA A 205 5.03 -14.29 9.79
N GLY A 206 5.24 -13.02 9.50
CA GLY A 206 6.23 -12.58 8.52
C GLY A 206 5.71 -11.50 7.57
N VAL A 207 6.39 -11.34 6.45
CA VAL A 207 6.04 -10.38 5.38
C VAL A 207 5.73 -11.12 4.09
N LEU A 208 4.67 -10.72 3.43
CA LEU A 208 4.35 -11.13 2.06
C LEU A 208 4.65 -9.99 1.11
N VAL A 209 5.36 -10.26 0.02
CA VAL A 209 5.58 -9.31 -1.08
C VAL A 209 4.93 -9.87 -2.34
N LEU A 210 4.10 -9.05 -2.96
CA LEU A 210 3.42 -9.36 -4.21
C LEU A 210 3.90 -8.40 -5.31
N ALA A 211 4.21 -8.93 -6.49
CA ALA A 211 4.49 -8.13 -7.67
C ALA A 211 3.45 -8.43 -8.75
N LEU A 212 2.75 -7.41 -9.21
CA LEU A 212 1.72 -7.47 -10.23
C LEU A 212 2.23 -6.82 -11.51
N SER A 213 2.06 -7.48 -12.66
CA SER A 213 2.41 -6.93 -13.96
C SER A 213 1.57 -5.68 -14.26
N LYS A 214 2.22 -4.53 -14.44
CA LYS A 214 1.53 -3.29 -14.85
C LYS A 214 0.88 -3.44 -16.22
N ALA A 215 1.54 -4.15 -17.15
CA ALA A 215 0.99 -4.41 -18.48
C ALA A 215 -0.33 -5.17 -18.41
N ASP A 216 -0.42 -6.21 -17.57
CA ASP A 216 -1.65 -6.97 -17.38
C ASP A 216 -2.73 -6.10 -16.72
N LEU A 217 -2.40 -5.37 -15.69
CA LEU A 217 -3.34 -4.49 -14.98
C LEU A 217 -3.95 -3.43 -15.91
N VAL A 218 -3.15 -2.79 -16.77
CA VAL A 218 -3.67 -1.75 -17.68
C VAL A 218 -4.36 -2.31 -18.92
N SER A 219 -4.11 -3.57 -19.29
CA SER A 219 -4.80 -4.23 -20.39
C SER A 219 -6.18 -4.78 -20.01
N GLY A 220 -6.48 -4.86 -18.73
CA GLY A 220 -7.69 -5.52 -18.23
C GLY A 220 -7.55 -7.04 -18.12
N ALA A 221 -6.37 -7.60 -18.35
CA ALA A 221 -6.10 -9.02 -18.19
C ALA A 221 -6.02 -9.39 -16.70
N HIS A 222 -6.28 -10.67 -16.39
CA HIS A 222 -6.06 -11.19 -15.05
C HIS A 222 -4.57 -11.19 -14.71
N ALA A 223 -4.13 -10.24 -13.91
CA ALA A 223 -2.77 -10.21 -13.40
C ALA A 223 -2.55 -11.36 -12.41
N ARG A 224 -1.65 -12.27 -12.72
CA ARG A 224 -1.18 -13.29 -11.77
C ARG A 224 -0.03 -12.69 -10.97
N PRO A 225 -0.11 -12.66 -9.65
CA PRO A 225 0.98 -12.12 -8.85
C PRO A 225 2.19 -13.04 -8.91
N ALA A 226 3.37 -12.46 -9.06
CA ALA A 226 4.58 -13.09 -8.59
C ALA A 226 4.64 -12.88 -7.08
N VAL A 227 4.81 -13.97 -6.34
CA VAL A 227 4.74 -13.98 -4.88
C VAL A 227 6.13 -14.25 -4.31
N ALA A 228 6.56 -13.43 -3.39
CA ALA A 228 7.71 -13.72 -2.54
C ALA A 228 7.29 -13.62 -1.07
N ALA A 229 7.58 -14.65 -0.32
CA ALA A 229 7.25 -14.73 1.10
C ALA A 229 8.54 -14.77 1.94
N TYR A 230 8.57 -14.00 3.00
CA TYR A 230 9.74 -13.86 3.86
C TYR A 230 9.32 -13.91 5.32
N SER A 231 9.53 -15.06 5.98
CA SER A 231 9.32 -15.19 7.44
C SER A 231 10.62 -15.17 8.22
N ASN A 232 11.72 -15.56 7.58
CA ASN A 232 13.04 -15.70 8.17
C ASN A 232 14.05 -14.68 7.63
N TRP A 233 13.60 -13.50 7.30
CA TRP A 233 14.55 -12.40 7.11
C TRP A 233 15.34 -12.21 8.39
N PRO A 234 16.61 -11.74 8.28
CA PRO A 234 17.38 -11.44 9.49
C PRO A 234 16.47 -10.69 10.47
N PRO A 235 16.51 -11.00 11.75
CA PRO A 235 15.59 -10.42 12.74
C PRO A 235 15.52 -8.90 12.73
N ASP A 236 16.56 -8.27 12.21
CA ASP A 236 16.74 -6.83 12.04
C ASP A 236 16.06 -6.24 10.77
N LEU A 237 15.54 -7.10 9.86
CA LEU A 237 14.86 -6.68 8.63
C LEU A 237 13.43 -7.23 8.49
N SER A 238 12.87 -7.81 9.54
CA SER A 238 11.69 -8.67 9.43
C SER A 238 10.35 -7.98 9.68
N TYR A 239 10.31 -6.68 9.87
CA TYR A 239 9.07 -5.96 10.16
C TYR A 239 8.85 -4.80 9.21
N THR A 240 7.64 -4.70 8.68
CA THR A 240 7.17 -3.63 7.79
C THR A 240 8.13 -3.28 6.64
N ILE A 241 7.97 -3.97 5.53
CA ILE A 241 8.72 -3.70 4.30
C ILE A 241 8.01 -2.64 3.48
N HIS A 242 8.74 -1.62 3.05
CA HIS A 242 8.24 -0.59 2.15
C HIS A 242 8.90 -0.73 0.77
N PRO A 243 8.17 -1.20 -0.25
CA PRO A 243 8.65 -1.14 -1.62
C PRO A 243 8.84 0.32 -2.05
N THR A 244 9.93 0.61 -2.72
CA THR A 244 10.17 1.97 -3.25
C THR A 244 9.63 2.09 -4.66
N THR A 245 9.40 3.33 -5.10
CA THR A 245 9.10 3.61 -6.51
C THR A 245 10.38 3.96 -7.23
N THR A 246 10.74 3.15 -8.23
CA THR A 246 11.88 3.40 -9.10
C THR A 246 11.40 4.22 -10.30
N GLN A 247 12.02 5.37 -10.53
CA GLN A 247 11.67 6.19 -11.69
C GLN A 247 12.15 5.52 -12.98
N ALA A 248 11.30 5.53 -14.01
CA ALA A 248 11.67 5.05 -15.34
C ALA A 248 12.91 5.80 -15.87
N GLY A 249 13.77 5.09 -16.59
CA GLY A 249 14.99 5.65 -17.16
C GLY A 249 16.19 5.67 -16.23
N THR A 250 16.11 5.06 -15.04
CA THR A 250 17.31 4.78 -14.26
C THR A 250 18.09 3.63 -14.88
N PRO A 251 19.46 3.64 -14.85
CA PRO A 251 20.26 2.56 -15.43
C PRO A 251 19.93 1.17 -14.90
N HIS A 252 19.38 1.07 -13.70
CA HIS A 252 18.97 -0.19 -13.08
C HIS A 252 17.62 -0.70 -13.62
N ASP A 253 16.73 0.20 -14.03
CA ASP A 253 15.42 -0.14 -14.57
C ASP A 253 15.53 -0.80 -15.95
N GLU A 254 16.47 -0.34 -16.77
CA GLU A 254 16.65 -0.84 -18.15
C GLU A 254 17.49 -2.14 -18.23
N ALA A 255 18.55 -2.25 -17.42
CA ALA A 255 19.53 -3.30 -17.57
C ALA A 255 19.10 -4.67 -17.00
N ARG A 256 18.09 -4.74 -16.12
CA ARG A 256 17.74 -5.94 -15.35
C ARG A 256 16.24 -6.25 -15.29
N GLY A 257 15.43 -5.62 -16.14
CA GLY A 257 13.99 -5.86 -16.13
C GLY A 257 13.25 -5.26 -14.94
N GLY A 258 13.88 -4.31 -14.27
CA GLY A 258 13.37 -3.66 -13.07
C GLY A 258 14.19 -4.00 -11.82
N THR A 259 14.32 -3.06 -10.91
CA THR A 259 15.00 -3.25 -9.63
C THR A 259 14.10 -2.74 -8.52
N LEU A 260 13.69 -3.65 -7.64
CA LEU A 260 12.98 -3.29 -6.43
C LEU A 260 13.97 -2.96 -5.33
N TRP A 261 13.89 -1.74 -4.82
CA TRP A 261 14.52 -1.36 -3.56
C TRP A 261 13.49 -1.51 -2.44
N ILE A 262 13.91 -2.09 -1.34
CA ILE A 262 13.07 -2.32 -0.18
C ILE A 262 13.70 -1.60 1.01
N ALA A 263 12.90 -0.79 1.70
CA ALA A 263 13.26 -0.28 3.02
C ALA A 263 12.51 -1.10 4.07
N SER A 264 13.18 -1.45 5.15
CA SER A 264 12.57 -2.11 6.31
C SER A 264 12.78 -1.25 7.53
N THR A 265 11.77 -1.18 8.38
CA THR A 265 11.96 -0.70 9.75
C THR A 265 12.41 -1.90 10.58
N GLY A 266 13.63 -1.86 11.10
CA GLY A 266 14.10 -2.84 12.07
C GLY A 266 13.25 -2.84 13.34
N PRO A 267 13.41 -3.86 14.20
CA PRO A 267 12.72 -3.93 15.48
C PRO A 267 13.13 -2.81 16.41
#